data_b5c3055452de54fe1f3366ebe1397926
#
_entry.id   b5c3055452de54fe1f3366ebe1397926
#
_cell.length_a   1.000
_cell.length_b   1.000
_cell.length_c   1.000
_cell.angle_alpha   90.00
_cell.angle_beta   90.00
_cell.angle_gamma   90.00
#
_symmetry.space_group_name_H-M   'P 1'
#
loop_
_entity.id
_entity.type
_entity.pdbx_description
1 polymer ?
#
loop_
_entity_poly.entity_id
_entity_poly.type
_entity_poly.pdbx_seq_one_letter_code
_entity_poly.pdbx_strand_id
1 'polypeptide(L)'
;MDSRTARADTAAMVPWIVLQLADSAFPIGGFAHSGGLEALLAAGERVAIETFCRELLTREAHGALPLVRAAWDAPDRLGELDALATAVVWSHVAARASRAQGRALLDVAARASGDAALSAARERCARGDLAGHLAPAFGLVTRVLGVARDDALASYLHIALRGALSAAVRLGVAGPTEAQALHLRLHGALAAALADGGRLTLDDLAQTSPLLELFQTTQDQLYSRLFQS
;
A
#
# COMPACT_ATOMS: atom_id res chain seq x y z
N MET A 1 -29.73 -0.64 -46.40
CA MET A 1 -29.85 0.28 -45.26
C MET A 1 -28.96 -0.27 -44.15
N ASP A 2 -27.79 0.27 -44.08
CA ASP A 2 -26.65 -0.25 -43.33
C ASP A 2 -26.65 0.41 -41.94
N SER A 3 -27.06 -0.33 -40.90
CA SER A 3 -27.03 0.12 -39.50
C SER A 3 -25.70 -0.21 -38.88
N ARG A 4 -24.65 0.50 -39.26
CA ARG A 4 -23.43 0.55 -38.46
C ARG A 4 -23.73 1.35 -37.19
N THR A 5 -24.09 0.64 -36.13
CA THR A 5 -24.06 1.16 -34.78
C THR A 5 -22.65 1.62 -34.46
N ALA A 6 -22.46 2.93 -34.41
CA ALA A 6 -21.27 3.56 -33.89
C ALA A 6 -21.05 3.05 -32.45
N ARG A 7 -20.06 2.19 -32.22
CA ARG A 7 -19.44 2.03 -30.92
C ARG A 7 -18.79 3.38 -30.61
N ALA A 8 -19.41 4.15 -29.73
CA ALA A 8 -18.75 5.27 -29.10
C ALA A 8 -17.46 4.72 -28.46
N ASP A 9 -16.34 5.07 -29.03
CA ASP A 9 -15.01 4.88 -28.48
C ASP A 9 -14.95 5.74 -27.21
N THR A 10 -15.33 5.15 -26.07
CA THR A 10 -15.14 5.78 -24.77
C THR A 10 -13.64 5.68 -24.54
N ALA A 11 -12.88 6.65 -25.05
CA ALA A 11 -11.48 6.81 -24.71
C ALA A 11 -11.40 6.74 -23.18
N ALA A 12 -10.74 5.69 -22.66
CA ALA A 12 -10.57 5.52 -21.24
C ALA A 12 -9.89 6.77 -20.71
N MET A 13 -10.65 7.60 -20.00
CA MET A 13 -10.13 8.83 -19.40
C MET A 13 -9.02 8.41 -18.44
N VAL A 14 -7.84 8.98 -18.61
CA VAL A 14 -6.72 8.75 -17.68
C VAL A 14 -7.21 9.12 -16.28
N PRO A 15 -7.15 8.21 -15.31
CA PRO A 15 -7.64 8.50 -13.96
C PRO A 15 -6.60 9.36 -13.21
N TRP A 16 -6.68 10.68 -13.43
CA TRP A 16 -5.72 11.65 -12.85
C TRP A 16 -5.51 11.48 -11.35
N ILE A 17 -6.57 11.12 -10.63
CA ILE A 17 -6.50 10.86 -9.19
C ILE A 17 -5.62 9.65 -8.85
N VAL A 18 -5.61 8.61 -9.69
CA VAL A 18 -4.72 7.44 -9.49
C VAL A 18 -3.26 7.86 -9.67
N LEU A 19 -2.96 8.67 -10.69
CA LEU A 19 -1.60 9.19 -10.89
C LEU A 19 -1.18 10.08 -9.73
N GLN A 20 -2.08 10.93 -9.22
CA GLN A 20 -1.82 11.78 -8.06
C GLN A 20 -1.55 10.98 -6.80
N LEU A 21 -2.35 9.94 -6.49
CA LEU A 21 -2.14 9.06 -5.33
C LEU A 21 -0.87 8.23 -5.47
N ALA A 22 -0.50 7.85 -6.70
CA ALA A 22 0.70 7.09 -6.99
C ALA A 22 1.97 7.97 -7.04
N ASP A 23 1.87 9.28 -7.00
CA ASP A 23 3.04 10.17 -7.01
C ASP A 23 3.80 10.09 -5.68
N SER A 24 5.13 10.13 -5.76
CA SER A 24 6.00 10.20 -4.58
C SER A 24 5.86 11.48 -3.77
N ALA A 25 5.40 12.55 -4.40
CA ALA A 25 5.11 13.83 -3.75
C ALA A 25 3.80 13.81 -2.94
N PHE A 26 2.93 12.78 -3.11
CA PHE A 26 1.73 12.67 -2.29
C PHE A 26 2.12 12.38 -0.82
N PRO A 27 1.78 13.27 0.15
CA PRO A 27 2.48 13.34 1.43
C PRO A 27 1.92 12.35 2.47
N ILE A 28 2.00 11.05 2.19
CA ILE A 28 1.62 9.98 3.14
C ILE A 28 2.80 9.42 3.94
N GLY A 29 4.02 9.94 3.71
CA GLY A 29 5.20 9.54 4.47
C GLY A 29 5.79 8.18 4.09
N GLY A 30 5.37 7.55 3.00
CA GLY A 30 5.83 6.22 2.56
C GLY A 30 7.36 6.14 2.38
N PHE A 31 8.03 7.24 2.07
CA PHE A 31 9.48 7.31 1.94
C PHE A 31 10.24 7.06 3.25
N ALA A 32 9.59 7.16 4.40
CA ALA A 32 10.20 6.95 5.71
C ALA A 32 10.25 5.46 6.12
N HIS A 33 9.80 4.56 5.26
CA HIS A 33 9.63 3.15 5.57
C HIS A 33 10.35 2.27 4.56
N SER A 34 11.20 1.34 5.05
CA SER A 34 11.92 0.38 4.22
C SER A 34 11.19 -0.95 4.03
N GLY A 35 10.11 -1.17 4.78
CA GLY A 35 9.36 -2.43 4.78
C GLY A 35 10.15 -3.63 5.33
N GLY A 36 11.21 -3.39 6.12
CA GLY A 36 12.10 -4.40 6.68
C GLY A 36 13.43 -4.57 5.94
N LEU A 37 13.61 -3.90 4.78
CA LEU A 37 14.84 -4.03 4.00
C LEU A 37 16.09 -3.56 4.77
N GLU A 38 16.01 -2.43 5.48
CA GLU A 38 17.12 -1.92 6.28
C GLU A 38 17.52 -2.89 7.39
N ALA A 39 16.55 -3.46 8.09
CA ALA A 39 16.80 -4.42 9.16
C ALA A 39 17.44 -5.72 8.64
N LEU A 40 17.01 -6.24 7.48
CA LEU A 40 17.62 -7.37 6.80
C LEU A 40 19.10 -7.12 6.47
N LEU A 41 19.38 -5.97 5.87
CA LEU A 41 20.75 -5.58 5.51
C LEU A 41 21.62 -5.37 6.74
N ALA A 42 21.09 -4.76 7.79
CA ALA A 42 21.79 -4.56 9.06
C ALA A 42 22.11 -5.89 9.79
N ALA A 43 21.28 -6.92 9.60
CA ALA A 43 21.56 -8.28 10.09
C ALA A 43 22.63 -9.01 9.28
N GLY A 44 23.18 -8.40 8.23
CA GLY A 44 24.20 -8.99 7.36
C GLY A 44 23.66 -9.94 6.30
N GLU A 45 22.35 -9.96 6.10
CA GLU A 45 21.71 -10.81 5.10
C GLU A 45 22.02 -10.31 3.69
N ARG A 46 22.38 -11.25 2.79
CA ARG A 46 22.54 -10.96 1.36
C ARG A 46 21.18 -11.06 0.67
N VAL A 47 20.55 -9.92 0.50
CA VAL A 47 19.20 -9.86 -0.08
C VAL A 47 19.29 -9.51 -1.56
N ALA A 48 18.81 -10.41 -2.42
CA ALA A 48 18.49 -10.05 -3.79
C ALA A 48 17.25 -9.16 -3.80
N ILE A 49 17.40 -7.90 -4.20
CA ILE A 49 16.31 -6.90 -4.16
C ILE A 49 15.09 -7.37 -4.94
N GLU A 50 15.29 -8.09 -6.05
CA GLU A 50 14.18 -8.67 -6.81
C GLU A 50 13.38 -9.69 -5.98
N THR A 51 14.06 -10.57 -5.26
CA THR A 51 13.40 -11.56 -4.36
C THR A 51 12.63 -10.84 -3.25
N PHE A 52 13.25 -9.86 -2.60
CA PHE A 52 12.58 -9.05 -1.58
C PHE A 52 11.30 -8.38 -2.11
N CYS A 53 11.36 -7.78 -3.30
CA CYS A 53 10.20 -7.15 -3.92
C CYS A 53 9.09 -8.15 -4.26
N ARG A 54 9.44 -9.37 -4.70
CA ARG A 54 8.45 -10.43 -4.98
C ARG A 54 7.76 -10.90 -3.69
N GLU A 55 8.52 -11.11 -2.63
CA GLU A 55 7.97 -11.46 -1.31
C GLU A 55 7.09 -10.34 -0.75
N LEU A 56 7.52 -9.09 -0.88
CA LEU A 56 6.70 -7.92 -0.53
C LEU A 56 5.36 -7.93 -1.27
N LEU A 57 5.37 -8.13 -2.59
CA LEU A 57 4.13 -8.16 -3.38
C LEU A 57 3.20 -9.30 -2.96
N THR A 58 3.73 -10.48 -2.66
CA THR A 58 2.95 -11.62 -2.14
C THR A 58 2.35 -11.28 -0.77
N ARG A 59 3.13 -10.67 0.12
CA ARG A 59 2.67 -10.22 1.43
C ARG A 59 1.54 -9.21 1.32
N GLU A 60 1.69 -8.20 0.47
CA GLU A 60 0.65 -7.18 0.28
C GLU A 60 -0.61 -7.77 -0.38
N ALA A 61 -0.46 -8.72 -1.32
CA ALA A 61 -1.59 -9.40 -1.94
C ALA A 61 -2.46 -10.17 -0.94
N HIS A 62 -1.85 -10.84 0.05
CA HIS A 62 -2.57 -11.67 1.02
C HIS A 62 -2.91 -10.93 2.32
N GLY A 63 -2.09 -9.96 2.73
CA GLY A 63 -2.26 -9.25 4.01
C GLY A 63 -2.99 -7.91 3.89
N ALA A 64 -2.85 -7.21 2.77
CA ALA A 64 -3.39 -5.86 2.61
C ALA A 64 -4.55 -5.76 1.61
N LEU A 65 -4.43 -6.36 0.42
CA LEU A 65 -5.44 -6.19 -0.63
C LEU A 65 -6.86 -6.63 -0.22
N PRO A 66 -7.08 -7.70 0.57
CA PRO A 66 -8.41 -8.03 1.05
C PRO A 66 -9.03 -6.90 1.89
N LEU A 67 -8.22 -6.22 2.71
CA LEU A 67 -8.67 -5.07 3.52
C LEU A 67 -8.94 -3.83 2.67
N VAL A 68 -8.07 -3.53 1.68
CA VAL A 68 -8.31 -2.44 0.71
C VAL A 68 -9.63 -2.66 -0.03
N ARG A 69 -9.84 -3.87 -0.56
CA ARG A 69 -11.04 -4.25 -1.28
C ARG A 69 -12.27 -4.14 -0.41
N ALA A 70 -12.25 -4.73 0.79
CA ALA A 70 -13.40 -4.72 1.69
C ALA A 70 -13.79 -3.29 2.10
N ALA A 71 -12.82 -2.41 2.35
CA ALA A 71 -13.08 -1.01 2.67
C ALA A 71 -13.60 -0.21 1.46
N TRP A 72 -13.15 -0.57 0.26
CA TRP A 72 -13.67 0.01 -0.98
C TRP A 72 -15.12 -0.44 -1.25
N ASP A 73 -15.43 -1.73 -1.07
CA ASP A 73 -16.75 -2.32 -1.31
C ASP A 73 -17.79 -1.87 -0.26
N ALA A 74 -17.35 -1.73 1.01
CA ALA A 74 -18.20 -1.38 2.15
C ALA A 74 -17.53 -0.35 3.07
N PRO A 75 -17.50 0.93 2.69
CA PRO A 75 -16.81 1.99 3.43
C PRO A 75 -17.39 2.25 4.83
N ASP A 76 -18.63 1.92 5.07
CA ASP A 76 -19.32 1.97 6.37
C ASP A 76 -18.72 1.00 7.39
N ARG A 77 -18.07 -0.08 6.96
CA ARG A 77 -17.36 -1.05 7.80
C ARG A 77 -15.95 -0.62 8.18
N LEU A 78 -15.53 0.61 7.89
CA LEU A 78 -14.16 1.07 8.15
C LEU A 78 -13.67 0.75 9.57
N GLY A 79 -14.50 0.91 10.58
CA GLY A 79 -14.11 0.65 11.98
C GLY A 79 -13.79 -0.82 12.25
N GLU A 80 -14.60 -1.72 11.70
CA GLU A 80 -14.39 -3.17 11.80
C GLU A 80 -13.11 -3.58 11.07
N LEU A 81 -12.91 -3.06 9.86
CA LEU A 81 -11.74 -3.37 9.02
C LEU A 81 -10.44 -2.82 9.62
N ASP A 82 -10.48 -1.66 10.25
CA ASP A 82 -9.34 -1.07 10.95
C ASP A 82 -8.98 -1.86 12.22
N ALA A 83 -9.98 -2.35 12.94
CA ALA A 83 -9.78 -3.26 14.07
C ALA A 83 -9.18 -4.60 13.62
N LEU A 84 -9.69 -5.16 12.51
CA LEU A 84 -9.13 -6.38 11.92
C LEU A 84 -7.68 -6.18 11.48
N ALA A 85 -7.36 -5.06 10.82
CA ALA A 85 -5.98 -4.72 10.48
C ALA A 85 -5.07 -4.65 11.72
N THR A 86 -5.56 -4.11 12.83
CA THR A 86 -4.84 -4.09 14.11
C THR A 86 -4.56 -5.51 14.63
N ALA A 87 -5.49 -6.45 14.43
CA ALA A 87 -5.34 -7.82 14.89
C ALA A 87 -4.38 -8.67 14.04
N VAL A 88 -4.35 -8.42 12.71
CA VAL A 88 -3.55 -9.24 11.79
C VAL A 88 -2.13 -8.71 11.55
N VAL A 89 -1.87 -7.40 11.72
CA VAL A 89 -0.54 -6.82 11.61
C VAL A 89 0.20 -6.97 12.95
N TRP A 90 0.84 -8.09 13.16
CA TRP A 90 1.47 -8.44 14.44
C TRP A 90 2.81 -7.71 14.72
N SER A 91 3.55 -7.32 13.67
CA SER A 91 4.77 -6.52 13.86
C SER A 91 4.40 -5.11 14.34
N HIS A 92 4.85 -4.74 15.54
CA HIS A 92 4.61 -3.41 16.10
C HIS A 92 5.20 -2.29 15.22
N VAL A 93 6.31 -2.57 14.53
CA VAL A 93 6.97 -1.63 13.60
C VAL A 93 6.10 -1.46 12.35
N ALA A 94 5.63 -2.56 11.74
CA ALA A 94 4.74 -2.52 10.60
C ALA A 94 3.40 -1.84 10.96
N ALA A 95 2.83 -2.16 12.11
CA ALA A 95 1.59 -1.57 12.60
C ALA A 95 1.74 -0.05 12.80
N ARG A 96 2.86 0.42 13.38
CA ARG A 96 3.15 1.84 13.54
C ARG A 96 3.26 2.55 12.19
N ALA A 97 4.00 1.96 11.24
CA ALA A 97 4.15 2.49 9.88
C ALA A 97 2.80 2.57 9.14
N SER A 98 2.02 1.50 9.18
CA SER A 98 0.69 1.43 8.58
C SER A 98 -0.24 2.52 9.12
N ARG A 99 -0.28 2.69 10.46
CA ARG A 99 -1.10 3.74 11.09
C ARG A 99 -0.63 5.15 10.77
N ALA A 100 0.67 5.38 10.74
CA ALA A 100 1.21 6.70 10.39
C ALA A 100 0.82 7.10 8.95
N GLN A 101 1.01 6.18 8.00
CA GLN A 101 0.68 6.41 6.59
C GLN A 101 -0.83 6.53 6.36
N GLY A 102 -1.64 5.67 6.98
CA GLY A 102 -3.09 5.71 6.80
C GLY A 102 -3.72 6.97 7.37
N ARG A 103 -3.26 7.44 8.55
CA ARG A 103 -3.69 8.73 9.12
C ARG A 103 -3.29 9.91 8.25
N ALA A 104 -2.06 9.91 7.72
CA ALA A 104 -1.59 10.94 6.81
C ALA A 104 -2.42 10.96 5.52
N LEU A 105 -2.73 9.78 4.95
CA LEU A 105 -3.59 9.64 3.78
C LEU A 105 -4.98 10.24 4.03
N LEU A 106 -5.63 9.89 5.15
CA LEU A 106 -6.94 10.42 5.52
C LEU A 106 -6.90 11.94 5.73
N ASP A 107 -5.87 12.47 6.40
CA ASP A 107 -5.74 13.91 6.63
C ASP A 107 -5.59 14.68 5.32
N VAL A 108 -4.70 14.22 4.43
CA VAL A 108 -4.46 14.88 3.13
C VAL A 108 -5.70 14.78 2.24
N ALA A 109 -6.28 13.58 2.12
CA ALA A 109 -7.43 13.36 1.26
C ALA A 109 -8.66 14.16 1.74
N ALA A 110 -8.93 14.19 3.05
CA ALA A 110 -10.03 14.98 3.62
C ALA A 110 -9.86 16.48 3.36
N ARG A 111 -8.66 17.01 3.57
CA ARG A 111 -8.38 18.44 3.35
C ARG A 111 -8.41 18.82 1.87
N ALA A 112 -7.88 17.96 1.00
CA ALA A 112 -7.80 18.25 -0.42
C ALA A 112 -9.17 18.16 -1.13
N SER A 113 -10.02 17.20 -0.72
CA SER A 113 -11.34 17.00 -1.34
C SER A 113 -12.46 17.78 -0.66
N GLY A 114 -12.34 18.09 0.63
CA GLY A 114 -13.44 18.64 1.44
C GLY A 114 -14.56 17.62 1.71
N ASP A 115 -14.34 16.33 1.41
CA ASP A 115 -15.37 15.30 1.55
C ASP A 115 -15.72 15.02 3.02
N ALA A 116 -17.02 14.90 3.30
CA ALA A 116 -17.54 14.74 4.67
C ALA A 116 -17.19 13.35 5.25
N ALA A 117 -17.20 12.28 4.47
CA ALA A 117 -16.88 10.94 4.95
C ALA A 117 -15.41 10.81 5.30
N LEU A 118 -14.51 11.39 4.49
CA LEU A 118 -13.08 11.45 4.78
C LEU A 118 -12.78 12.33 6.00
N SER A 119 -13.48 13.45 6.15
CA SER A 119 -13.37 14.33 7.33
C SER A 119 -13.80 13.61 8.60
N ALA A 120 -14.91 12.87 8.57
CA ALA A 120 -15.37 12.06 9.68
C ALA A 120 -14.39 10.93 10.05
N ALA A 121 -13.81 10.24 9.06
CA ALA A 121 -12.79 9.21 9.31
C ALA A 121 -11.53 9.80 9.95
N ARG A 122 -11.05 10.94 9.47
CA ARG A 122 -9.93 11.69 10.06
C ARG A 122 -10.20 12.06 11.52
N GLU A 123 -11.38 12.58 11.82
CA GLU A 123 -11.76 12.95 13.18
C GLU A 123 -11.84 11.74 14.11
N ARG A 124 -12.34 10.60 13.61
CA ARG A 124 -12.34 9.33 14.37
C ARG A 124 -10.91 8.89 14.69
N CYS A 125 -9.95 9.04 13.78
CA CYS A 125 -8.54 8.81 14.06
C CYS A 125 -8.00 9.75 15.13
N ALA A 126 -8.35 11.05 15.07
CA ALA A 126 -7.90 12.05 16.04
C ALA A 126 -8.43 11.78 17.46
N ARG A 127 -9.65 11.24 17.58
CA ARG A 127 -10.23 10.84 18.88
C ARG A 127 -9.73 9.48 19.38
N GLY A 128 -9.03 8.70 18.55
CA GLY A 128 -8.61 7.35 18.90
C GLY A 128 -9.66 6.26 18.65
N ASP A 129 -10.79 6.58 17.99
CA ASP A 129 -11.84 5.63 17.63
C ASP A 129 -11.43 4.74 16.45
N LEU A 130 -10.40 5.13 15.71
CA LEU A 130 -9.74 4.37 14.65
C LEU A 130 -8.24 4.38 14.88
N ALA A 131 -7.59 3.24 14.67
CA ALA A 131 -6.14 3.15 14.62
C ALA A 131 -5.57 3.85 13.39
N GLY A 132 -6.31 3.82 12.28
CA GLY A 132 -5.99 4.48 11.02
C GLY A 132 -4.98 3.70 10.17
N HIS A 133 -5.15 2.38 10.05
CA HIS A 133 -4.31 1.54 9.22
C HIS A 133 -4.41 1.88 7.73
N LEU A 134 -3.27 1.79 7.02
CA LEU A 134 -3.16 2.22 5.62
C LEU A 134 -4.13 1.47 4.68
N ALA A 135 -4.22 0.14 4.78
CA ALA A 135 -5.02 -0.64 3.83
C ALA A 135 -6.52 -0.29 3.88
N PRO A 136 -7.21 -0.29 5.05
CA PRO A 136 -8.60 0.14 5.12
C PRO A 136 -8.78 1.62 4.74
N ALA A 137 -7.86 2.50 5.17
CA ALA A 137 -7.91 3.92 4.83
C ALA A 137 -7.79 4.15 3.32
N PHE A 138 -6.92 3.39 2.64
CA PHE A 138 -6.72 3.48 1.19
C PHE A 138 -7.96 3.04 0.41
N GLY A 139 -8.60 1.95 0.84
CA GLY A 139 -9.87 1.51 0.26
C GLY A 139 -10.96 2.58 0.37
N LEU A 140 -11.15 3.15 1.56
CA LEU A 140 -12.10 4.25 1.77
C LEU A 140 -11.78 5.46 0.89
N VAL A 141 -10.53 5.95 0.93
CA VAL A 141 -10.11 7.15 0.19
C VAL A 141 -10.32 6.97 -1.31
N THR A 142 -9.87 5.85 -1.87
CA THR A 142 -10.02 5.57 -3.30
C THR A 142 -11.48 5.42 -3.72
N ARG A 143 -12.32 4.82 -2.87
CA ARG A 143 -13.77 4.74 -3.10
C ARG A 143 -14.43 6.12 -3.16
N VAL A 144 -14.15 6.96 -2.17
CA VAL A 144 -14.73 8.31 -2.07
C VAL A 144 -14.25 9.21 -3.21
N LEU A 145 -12.99 9.09 -3.62
CA LEU A 145 -12.42 9.85 -4.73
C LEU A 145 -12.79 9.29 -6.11
N GLY A 146 -13.65 8.27 -6.20
CA GLY A 146 -14.18 7.76 -7.46
C GLY A 146 -13.20 6.90 -8.26
N VAL A 147 -12.15 6.37 -7.62
CA VAL A 147 -11.23 5.42 -8.25
C VAL A 147 -11.92 4.07 -8.42
N ALA A 148 -11.83 3.45 -9.60
CA ALA A 148 -12.33 2.10 -9.80
C ALA A 148 -11.61 1.11 -8.87
N ARG A 149 -12.33 0.08 -8.42
CA ARG A 149 -11.79 -0.88 -7.43
C ARG A 149 -10.48 -1.51 -7.87
N ASP A 150 -10.43 -1.99 -9.12
CA ASP A 150 -9.25 -2.67 -9.64
C ASP A 150 -8.06 -1.73 -9.78
N ASP A 151 -8.30 -0.45 -10.13
CA ASP A 151 -7.28 0.60 -10.14
C ASP A 151 -6.79 0.93 -8.71
N ALA A 152 -7.68 0.90 -7.72
CA ALA A 152 -7.31 1.08 -6.32
C ALA A 152 -6.37 -0.05 -5.84
N LEU A 153 -6.70 -1.31 -6.12
CA LEU A 153 -5.86 -2.46 -5.77
C LEU A 153 -4.50 -2.40 -6.50
N ALA A 154 -4.52 -2.11 -7.80
CA ALA A 154 -3.30 -1.98 -8.61
C ALA A 154 -2.39 -0.84 -8.11
N SER A 155 -2.96 0.32 -7.81
CA SER A 155 -2.19 1.46 -7.30
C SER A 155 -1.62 1.21 -5.91
N TYR A 156 -2.33 0.49 -5.04
CA TYR A 156 -1.80 0.07 -3.73
C TYR A 156 -0.51 -0.76 -3.88
N LEU A 157 -0.53 -1.81 -4.71
CA LEU A 157 0.63 -2.64 -4.99
C LEU A 157 1.77 -1.85 -5.66
N HIS A 158 1.44 -0.98 -6.60
CA HIS A 158 2.43 -0.12 -7.25
C HIS A 158 3.14 0.79 -6.24
N ILE A 159 2.40 1.42 -5.33
CA ILE A 159 2.96 2.29 -4.28
C ILE A 159 3.88 1.49 -3.36
N ALA A 160 3.49 0.27 -2.97
CA ALA A 160 4.30 -0.61 -2.13
C ALA A 160 5.63 -0.99 -2.82
N LEU A 161 5.58 -1.45 -4.09
CA LEU A 161 6.77 -1.80 -4.86
C LEU A 161 7.69 -0.59 -5.06
N ARG A 162 7.13 0.55 -5.47
CA ARG A 162 7.89 1.79 -5.65
C ARG A 162 8.59 2.22 -4.34
N GLY A 163 7.90 2.09 -3.20
CA GLY A 163 8.46 2.37 -1.88
C GLY A 163 9.68 1.50 -1.57
N ALA A 164 9.59 0.20 -1.81
CA ALA A 164 10.69 -0.75 -1.61
C ALA A 164 11.89 -0.45 -2.51
N LEU A 165 11.66 -0.15 -3.78
CA LEU A 165 12.73 0.21 -4.72
C LEU A 165 13.39 1.54 -4.36
N SER A 166 12.61 2.53 -3.91
CA SER A 166 13.15 3.79 -3.39
C SER A 166 14.01 3.57 -2.14
N ALA A 167 13.58 2.68 -1.24
CA ALA A 167 14.36 2.31 -0.07
C ALA A 167 15.69 1.63 -0.47
N ALA A 168 15.67 0.72 -1.45
CA ALA A 168 16.88 0.06 -1.96
C ALA A 168 17.88 1.06 -2.54
N VAL A 169 17.42 2.08 -3.27
CA VAL A 169 18.28 3.15 -3.78
C VAL A 169 18.89 3.96 -2.64
N ARG A 170 18.11 4.35 -1.65
CA ARG A 170 18.58 5.15 -0.51
C ARG A 170 19.56 4.39 0.39
N LEU A 171 19.40 3.07 0.49
CA LEU A 171 20.33 2.18 1.22
C LEU A 171 21.60 1.85 0.40
N GLY A 172 21.69 2.33 -0.84
CA GLY A 172 22.86 2.12 -1.70
C GLY A 172 23.00 0.69 -2.23
N VAL A 173 21.95 -0.13 -2.16
CA VAL A 173 21.97 -1.52 -2.63
C VAL A 173 21.41 -1.69 -4.04
N ALA A 174 20.92 -0.60 -4.64
CA ALA A 174 20.57 -0.52 -6.05
C ALA A 174 20.82 0.89 -6.57
N GLY A 175 21.27 1.02 -7.82
CA GLY A 175 21.33 2.31 -8.50
C GLY A 175 19.94 2.79 -8.97
N PRO A 176 19.73 4.12 -9.16
CA PRO A 176 18.42 4.63 -9.61
C PRO A 176 17.93 4.00 -10.93
N THR A 177 18.82 3.87 -11.93
CA THR A 177 18.50 3.24 -13.21
C THR A 177 18.21 1.73 -13.05
N GLU A 178 18.97 1.06 -12.20
CA GLU A 178 18.77 -0.35 -11.89
C GLU A 178 17.41 -0.59 -11.21
N ALA A 179 17.03 0.28 -10.27
CA ALA A 179 15.72 0.22 -9.64
C ALA A 179 14.57 0.37 -10.65
N GLN A 180 14.71 1.25 -11.66
CA GLN A 180 13.71 1.37 -12.74
C GLN A 180 13.69 0.13 -13.64
N ALA A 181 14.84 -0.42 -14.00
CA ALA A 181 14.91 -1.66 -14.77
C ALA A 181 14.28 -2.83 -13.98
N LEU A 182 14.49 -2.90 -12.67
CA LEU A 182 13.88 -3.89 -11.80
C LEU A 182 12.36 -3.70 -11.71
N HIS A 183 11.89 -2.45 -11.61
CA HIS A 183 10.46 -2.16 -11.63
C HIS A 183 9.80 -2.71 -12.91
N LEU A 184 10.41 -2.47 -14.08
CA LEU A 184 9.91 -3.00 -15.36
C LEU A 184 9.87 -4.54 -15.36
N ARG A 185 10.92 -5.21 -14.89
CA ARG A 185 10.95 -6.69 -14.80
C ARG A 185 9.89 -7.26 -13.88
N LEU A 186 9.49 -6.50 -12.85
CA LEU A 186 8.49 -6.92 -11.86
C LEU A 186 7.03 -6.66 -12.29
N HIS A 187 6.75 -6.10 -13.48
CA HIS A 187 5.38 -5.91 -13.96
C HIS A 187 4.57 -7.21 -13.99
N GLY A 188 5.20 -8.34 -14.39
CA GLY A 188 4.54 -9.65 -14.34
C GLY A 188 4.21 -10.10 -12.91
N ALA A 189 5.09 -9.82 -11.95
CA ALA A 189 4.83 -10.11 -10.53
C ALA A 189 3.73 -9.21 -9.94
N LEU A 190 3.68 -7.93 -10.31
CA LEU A 190 2.58 -7.02 -9.95
C LEU A 190 1.24 -7.55 -10.48
N ALA A 191 1.18 -7.95 -11.75
CA ALA A 191 -0.04 -8.49 -12.36
C ALA A 191 -0.49 -9.80 -11.67
N ALA A 192 0.46 -10.69 -11.34
CA ALA A 192 0.16 -11.92 -10.62
C ALA A 192 -0.37 -11.63 -9.19
N ALA A 193 0.31 -10.76 -8.44
CA ALA A 193 -0.11 -10.35 -7.09
C ALA A 193 -1.50 -9.70 -7.09
N LEU A 194 -1.80 -8.86 -8.10
CA LEU A 194 -3.12 -8.26 -8.27
C LEU A 194 -4.19 -9.32 -8.59
N ALA A 195 -3.89 -10.26 -9.49
CA ALA A 195 -4.82 -11.33 -9.85
C ALA A 195 -5.13 -12.26 -8.67
N ASP A 196 -4.13 -12.56 -7.84
CA ASP A 196 -4.30 -13.40 -6.65
C ASP A 196 -5.02 -12.64 -5.54
N GLY A 197 -4.48 -11.51 -5.09
CA GLY A 197 -5.03 -10.72 -4.00
C GLY A 197 -6.40 -10.12 -4.31
N GLY A 198 -6.68 -9.80 -5.58
CA GLY A 198 -7.98 -9.29 -6.01
C GLY A 198 -9.14 -10.27 -5.87
N ARG A 199 -8.87 -11.56 -5.71
CA ARG A 199 -9.87 -12.62 -5.48
C ARG A 199 -10.06 -12.97 -4.00
N LEU A 200 -9.05 -12.68 -3.18
CA LEU A 200 -9.06 -13.03 -1.77
C LEU A 200 -10.11 -12.24 -1.00
N THR A 201 -10.68 -12.87 0.01
CA THR A 201 -11.63 -12.29 0.97
C THR A 201 -10.96 -12.03 2.32
N LEU A 202 -11.71 -11.50 3.27
CA LEU A 202 -11.18 -11.30 4.63
C LEU A 202 -10.86 -12.62 5.34
N ASP A 203 -11.52 -13.72 4.96
CA ASP A 203 -11.28 -15.05 5.51
C ASP A 203 -9.95 -15.66 5.01
N ASP A 204 -9.41 -15.12 3.90
CA ASP A 204 -8.16 -15.55 3.28
C ASP A 204 -6.95 -14.73 3.74
N LEU A 205 -7.15 -13.77 4.68
CA LEU A 205 -6.06 -12.95 5.21
C LEU A 205 -4.93 -13.83 5.77
N ALA A 206 -3.72 -13.63 5.28
CA ALA A 206 -2.56 -14.42 5.68
C ALA A 206 -1.28 -13.59 5.72
N GLN A 207 -0.43 -13.95 6.68
CA GLN A 207 0.96 -13.46 6.76
C GLN A 207 1.87 -14.46 6.03
N THR A 208 2.28 -14.11 4.82
CA THR A 208 3.02 -15.01 3.92
C THR A 208 4.54 -14.92 4.06
N SER A 209 5.05 -13.90 4.75
CA SER A 209 6.50 -13.64 4.87
C SER A 209 6.93 -13.45 6.34
N PRO A 210 6.77 -14.48 7.21
CA PRO A 210 7.01 -14.34 8.64
C PRO A 210 8.47 -13.97 8.99
N LEU A 211 9.45 -14.40 8.21
CA LEU A 211 10.84 -14.03 8.42
C LEU A 211 11.09 -12.55 8.13
N LEU A 212 10.52 -12.02 7.05
CA LEU A 212 10.61 -10.61 6.72
C LEU A 212 10.01 -9.74 7.83
N GLU A 213 8.87 -10.15 8.37
CA GLU A 213 8.22 -9.44 9.47
C GLU A 213 9.02 -9.53 10.77
N LEU A 214 9.67 -10.69 11.04
CA LEU A 214 10.56 -10.84 12.16
C LEU A 214 11.72 -9.85 12.06
N PHE A 215 12.42 -9.77 10.92
CA PHE A 215 13.46 -8.76 10.70
C PHE A 215 12.92 -7.34 10.85
N GLN A 216 11.75 -7.06 10.32
CA GLN A 216 11.13 -5.74 10.46
C GLN A 216 10.91 -5.36 11.93
N THR A 217 10.61 -6.31 12.83
CA THR A 217 10.47 -6.01 14.27
C THR A 217 11.78 -5.57 14.92
N THR A 218 12.93 -5.95 14.37
CA THR A 218 14.25 -5.55 14.89
C THR A 218 14.66 -4.13 14.50
N GLN A 219 13.90 -3.46 13.63
CA GLN A 219 14.20 -2.10 13.16
C GLN A 219 14.46 -1.12 14.32
N ASP A 220 13.69 -1.21 15.40
CA ASP A 220 13.83 -0.32 16.57
C ASP A 220 15.12 -0.57 17.38
N GLN A 221 15.79 -1.71 17.16
CA GLN A 221 17.04 -2.08 17.83
C GLN A 221 18.29 -1.62 17.07
N LEU A 222 18.13 -1.10 15.84
CA LEU A 222 19.24 -0.63 15.04
C LEU A 222 19.90 0.60 15.71
N TYR A 223 21.22 0.55 15.87
CA TYR A 223 22.01 1.65 16.46
C TYR A 223 21.93 2.93 15.61
N SER A 224 21.94 2.77 14.30
CA SER A 224 21.76 3.86 13.33
C SER A 224 20.77 3.39 12.29
N ARG A 225 19.82 4.26 11.94
CA ARG A 225 18.78 3.93 10.97
C ARG A 225 18.44 5.11 10.07
N LEU A 226 18.22 4.80 8.82
CA LEU A 226 17.78 5.77 7.80
C LEU A 226 16.26 5.84 7.72
N PHE A 227 15.57 4.75 8.13
CA PHE A 227 14.14 4.59 8.06
C PHE A 227 13.50 4.42 9.44
N GLN A 228 12.21 4.73 9.52
CA GLN A 228 11.43 4.55 10.74
C GLN A 228 10.91 3.11 10.91
N SER A 229 10.83 2.36 9.76
CA SER A 229 10.43 0.95 9.75
C SER A 229 10.99 0.23 8.52
#